data_5f975b6929a492e3c827d36596f68412
#
_entry.id   5f975b6929a492e3c827d36596f68412
#
_cell.length_a   1.000
_cell.length_b   1.000
_cell.length_c   1.000
_cell.angle_alpha   90.00
_cell.angle_beta   90.00
_cell.angle_gamma   90.00
#
_symmetry.space_group_name_H-M   'P 1'
#
loop_
_entity.id
_entity.type
_entity.pdbx_description
1 polymer ?
#
loop_
_entity_poly.entity_id
_entity_poly.type
_entity_poly.pdbx_seq_one_letter_code
_entity_poly.pdbx_strand_id
1 'polypeptide(L)'
;GRTCKILTLNTLSSKLCVKECGKIVGEMSEDEVNQISSLIPKQFGKVAKLDQALEESDKFKEFADKNTKIYKIAKKLEGLNKNTGVHPSGIAISFYDIEEIMPMQKTNDGDLISAYDMNDVASLTVKFDILGLRTLSVVSDTCKQLGINIEDIDVGLPDIYENFKFIEAPKGLFQIEADTNFKVCKKIAPKNLEELSAVVAIAR
;
A
#
# COMPACT_ATOMS: atom_id res chain seq x y z
N GLY A 1 -20.65 -21.47 -5.01
CA GLY A 1 -20.04 -21.34 -3.65
C GLY A 1 -20.24 -19.96 -3.04
N ARG A 2 -20.00 -19.83 -1.73
CA ARG A 2 -20.29 -18.60 -0.96
C ARG A 2 -19.08 -17.70 -0.73
N THR A 3 -17.95 -18.02 -1.31
CA THR A 3 -16.71 -17.25 -1.18
C THR A 3 -15.99 -17.13 -2.52
N CYS A 4 -15.32 -16.01 -2.76
CA CYS A 4 -14.42 -15.88 -3.90
C CYS A 4 -13.26 -14.91 -3.60
N LYS A 5 -12.18 -15.02 -4.37
CA LYS A 5 -11.14 -14.00 -4.45
C LYS A 5 -11.68 -12.79 -5.20
N ILE A 6 -11.10 -11.62 -4.95
CA ILE A 6 -11.59 -10.33 -5.48
C ILE A 6 -10.67 -9.84 -6.59
N LEU A 7 -11.27 -9.36 -7.68
CA LEU A 7 -10.56 -8.66 -8.75
C LEU A 7 -9.98 -7.33 -8.26
N THR A 8 -8.79 -7.01 -8.73
CA THR A 8 -8.23 -5.66 -8.63
C THR A 8 -7.99 -5.06 -10.02
N LEU A 9 -8.31 -3.79 -10.17
CA LEU A 9 -8.02 -3.01 -11.36
C LEU A 9 -6.79 -2.16 -11.10
N ASN A 10 -5.69 -2.47 -11.78
CA ASN A 10 -4.47 -1.67 -11.70
C ASN A 10 -4.55 -0.53 -12.71
N THR A 11 -4.56 0.71 -12.22
CA THR A 11 -4.65 1.90 -13.05
C THR A 11 -3.28 2.48 -13.38
N LEU A 12 -3.19 3.18 -14.50
CA LEU A 12 -2.01 3.92 -14.91
C LEU A 12 -1.84 5.15 -14.01
N SER A 13 -0.87 5.12 -13.10
CA SER A 13 -0.51 6.27 -12.27
C SER A 13 0.24 7.33 -13.07
N SER A 14 0.23 8.58 -12.60
CA SER A 14 0.93 9.72 -13.19
C SER A 14 2.38 9.40 -13.53
N LYS A 15 3.12 8.80 -12.58
CA LYS A 15 4.52 8.40 -12.78
C LYS A 15 4.69 7.34 -13.85
N LEU A 16 3.78 6.36 -13.87
CA LEU A 16 3.83 5.29 -14.88
C LEU A 16 3.50 5.84 -16.27
N CYS A 17 2.48 6.70 -16.39
CA CYS A 17 2.15 7.35 -17.66
C CYS A 17 3.34 8.13 -18.24
N VAL A 18 4.02 8.93 -17.41
CA VAL A 18 5.18 9.69 -17.86
C VAL A 18 6.33 8.78 -18.30
N LYS A 19 6.60 7.70 -17.55
CA LYS A 19 7.65 6.74 -17.92
C LYS A 19 7.34 6.03 -19.23
N GLU A 20 6.16 5.46 -19.37
CA GLU A 20 5.79 4.73 -20.60
C GLU A 20 5.72 5.65 -21.82
N CYS A 21 5.11 6.84 -21.67
CA CYS A 21 5.08 7.81 -22.76
C CYS A 21 6.48 8.37 -23.09
N GLY A 22 7.32 8.60 -22.10
CA GLY A 22 8.70 9.03 -22.32
C GLY A 22 9.50 8.02 -23.13
N LYS A 23 9.39 6.72 -22.80
CA LYS A 23 10.05 5.64 -23.54
C LYS A 23 9.51 5.47 -24.96
N ILE A 24 8.19 5.40 -25.13
CA ILE A 24 7.58 5.01 -26.39
C ILE A 24 7.46 6.18 -27.36
N VAL A 25 7.10 7.37 -26.86
CA VAL A 25 6.84 8.56 -27.70
C VAL A 25 8.06 9.46 -27.75
N GLY A 26 8.85 9.51 -26.66
CA GLY A 26 10.04 10.35 -26.55
C GLY A 26 11.34 9.63 -26.82
N GLU A 27 11.31 8.30 -27.02
CA GLU A 27 12.51 7.46 -27.20
C GLU A 27 13.57 7.65 -26.11
N MET A 28 13.08 8.02 -24.89
CA MET A 28 13.93 8.30 -23.74
C MET A 28 14.45 7.01 -23.09
N SER A 29 15.63 7.08 -22.54
CA SER A 29 16.24 6.01 -21.76
C SER A 29 15.51 5.77 -20.43
N GLU A 30 15.75 4.61 -19.81
CA GLU A 30 15.19 4.27 -18.49
C GLU A 30 15.58 5.29 -17.43
N ASP A 31 16.82 5.76 -17.45
CA ASP A 31 17.33 6.72 -16.46
C ASP A 31 16.68 8.09 -16.61
N GLU A 32 16.51 8.57 -17.83
CA GLU A 32 15.83 9.84 -18.12
C GLU A 32 14.37 9.80 -17.62
N VAL A 33 13.60 8.77 -17.96
CA VAL A 33 12.20 8.67 -17.52
C VAL A 33 12.09 8.48 -16.01
N ASN A 34 13.07 7.83 -15.36
CA ASN A 34 13.13 7.72 -13.90
C ASN A 34 13.35 9.08 -13.25
N GLN A 35 14.31 9.87 -13.77
CA GLN A 35 14.55 11.22 -13.30
C GLN A 35 13.30 12.10 -13.45
N ILE A 36 12.67 12.10 -14.62
CA ILE A 36 11.48 12.89 -14.89
C ILE A 36 10.31 12.45 -13.98
N SER A 37 10.07 11.17 -13.85
CA SER A 37 9.00 10.66 -12.97
C SER A 37 9.21 11.00 -11.49
N SER A 38 10.49 11.21 -11.07
CA SER A 38 10.81 11.63 -9.71
C SER A 38 10.41 13.08 -9.41
N LEU A 39 10.27 13.92 -10.45
CA LEU A 39 9.82 15.31 -10.33
C LEU A 39 8.34 15.43 -9.93
N ILE A 40 7.56 14.36 -10.14
CA ILE A 40 6.14 14.33 -9.73
C ILE A 40 6.07 14.19 -8.20
N PRO A 41 5.50 15.17 -7.49
CA PRO A 41 5.47 15.18 -6.04
C PRO A 41 4.60 14.07 -5.46
N LYS A 42 4.80 13.81 -4.17
CA LYS A 42 3.94 12.95 -3.36
C LYS A 42 3.35 13.78 -2.24
N GLN A 43 2.03 13.72 -2.08
CA GLN A 43 1.32 14.33 -0.97
C GLN A 43 0.68 13.24 -0.12
N PHE A 44 0.93 13.26 1.18
CA PHE A 44 0.41 12.27 2.13
C PHE A 44 0.60 10.80 1.64
N GLY A 45 1.79 10.51 1.07
CA GLY A 45 2.11 9.18 0.55
C GLY A 45 1.51 8.84 -0.83
N LYS A 46 0.60 9.65 -1.37
CA LYS A 46 -0.01 9.48 -2.70
C LYS A 46 0.74 10.28 -3.76
N VAL A 47 0.89 9.71 -4.95
CA VAL A 47 1.48 10.40 -6.10
C VAL A 47 0.47 11.44 -6.61
N ALA A 48 0.92 12.69 -6.80
CA ALA A 48 0.09 13.75 -7.35
C ALA A 48 -0.38 13.41 -8.78
N LYS A 49 -1.56 13.90 -9.17
CA LYS A 49 -2.02 13.84 -10.56
C LYS A 49 -1.16 14.75 -11.44
N LEU A 50 -1.13 14.49 -12.75
CA LEU A 50 -0.29 15.25 -13.68
C LEU A 50 -0.59 16.74 -13.69
N ASP A 51 -1.86 17.15 -13.61
CA ASP A 51 -2.21 18.58 -13.54
C ASP A 51 -1.68 19.20 -12.24
N GLN A 52 -1.84 18.54 -11.12
CA GLN A 52 -1.34 18.99 -9.83
C GLN A 52 0.20 19.05 -9.83
N ALA A 53 0.88 18.11 -10.48
CA ALA A 53 2.32 18.13 -10.61
C ALA A 53 2.83 19.34 -11.42
N LEU A 54 2.06 19.86 -12.39
CA LEU A 54 2.40 21.10 -13.10
C LEU A 54 2.36 22.34 -12.19
N GLU A 55 1.44 22.34 -11.20
CA GLU A 55 1.30 23.47 -10.27
C GLU A 55 2.36 23.43 -9.16
N GLU A 56 2.77 22.21 -8.74
CA GLU A 56 3.63 22.01 -7.57
C GLU A 56 5.13 21.86 -7.91
N SER A 57 5.47 21.60 -9.17
CA SER A 57 6.86 21.35 -9.59
C SER A 57 7.25 22.11 -10.85
N ASP A 58 8.00 23.22 -10.67
CA ASP A 58 8.51 24.02 -11.81
C ASP A 58 9.33 23.17 -12.79
N LYS A 59 10.15 22.24 -12.27
CA LYS A 59 10.95 21.33 -13.10
C LYS A 59 10.09 20.38 -13.93
N PHE A 60 8.99 19.88 -13.37
CA PHE A 60 8.06 19.04 -14.11
C PHE A 60 7.31 19.85 -15.16
N LYS A 61 6.95 21.10 -14.86
CA LYS A 61 6.34 22.04 -15.79
C LYS A 61 7.24 22.33 -16.98
N GLU A 62 8.53 22.64 -16.74
CA GLU A 62 9.51 22.82 -17.81
C GLU A 62 9.62 21.58 -18.72
N PHE A 63 9.61 20.38 -18.13
CA PHE A 63 9.61 19.16 -18.91
C PHE A 63 8.35 19.03 -19.76
N ALA A 64 7.17 19.27 -19.20
CA ALA A 64 5.89 19.18 -19.89
C ALA A 64 5.78 20.19 -21.04
N ASP A 65 6.28 21.40 -20.86
CA ASP A 65 6.30 22.46 -21.88
C ASP A 65 7.23 22.09 -23.05
N LYS A 66 8.43 21.56 -22.76
CA LYS A 66 9.38 21.08 -23.75
C LYS A 66 8.89 19.82 -24.48
N ASN A 67 8.10 18.99 -23.83
CA ASN A 67 7.62 17.69 -24.32
C ASN A 67 6.09 17.62 -24.35
N THR A 68 5.45 18.62 -24.92
CA THR A 68 3.98 18.77 -24.92
C THR A 68 3.25 17.55 -25.46
N LYS A 69 3.82 16.85 -26.47
CA LYS A 69 3.22 15.63 -27.03
C LYS A 69 3.19 14.49 -25.99
N ILE A 70 4.30 14.28 -25.28
CA ILE A 70 4.42 13.25 -24.24
C ILE A 70 3.42 13.55 -23.12
N TYR A 71 3.40 14.80 -22.63
CA TYR A 71 2.50 15.21 -21.56
C TYR A 71 1.03 15.03 -21.93
N LYS A 72 0.61 15.48 -23.13
CA LYS A 72 -0.79 15.34 -23.59
C LYS A 72 -1.23 13.89 -23.69
N ILE A 73 -0.36 12.98 -24.13
CA ILE A 73 -0.67 11.54 -24.20
C ILE A 73 -0.72 10.95 -22.80
N ALA A 74 0.27 11.23 -21.96
CA ALA A 74 0.31 10.77 -20.57
C ALA A 74 -0.95 11.21 -19.79
N LYS A 75 -1.41 12.44 -20.01
CA LYS A 75 -2.62 12.98 -19.40
C LYS A 75 -3.89 12.24 -19.82
N LYS A 76 -3.99 11.82 -21.08
CA LYS A 76 -5.13 11.02 -21.57
C LYS A 76 -5.12 9.59 -21.03
N LEU A 77 -3.95 9.06 -20.71
CA LEU A 77 -3.79 7.69 -20.17
C LEU A 77 -3.91 7.62 -18.66
N GLU A 78 -3.69 8.74 -17.96
CA GLU A 78 -3.73 8.80 -16.51
C GLU A 78 -5.07 8.32 -15.96
N GLY A 79 -5.01 7.34 -15.06
CA GLY A 79 -6.20 6.76 -14.42
C GLY A 79 -6.93 5.68 -15.23
N LEU A 80 -6.54 5.43 -16.48
CA LEU A 80 -7.10 4.30 -17.23
C LEU A 80 -6.62 2.96 -16.65
N ASN A 81 -7.44 1.94 -16.79
CA ASN A 81 -7.09 0.59 -16.39
C ASN A 81 -5.96 0.03 -17.26
N LYS A 82 -4.90 -0.44 -16.63
CA LYS A 82 -3.76 -1.08 -17.30
C LYS A 82 -3.96 -2.58 -17.42
N ASN A 83 -4.22 -3.22 -16.31
CA ASN A 83 -4.43 -4.67 -16.21
C ASN A 83 -5.27 -5.01 -14.98
N THR A 84 -5.74 -6.23 -14.96
CA THR A 84 -6.42 -6.84 -13.82
C THR A 84 -5.45 -7.66 -12.99
N GLY A 85 -5.73 -7.77 -11.71
CA GLY A 85 -5.01 -8.63 -10.77
C GLY A 85 -5.97 -9.30 -9.80
N VAL A 86 -5.44 -10.06 -8.87
CA VAL A 86 -6.19 -10.66 -7.77
C VAL A 86 -5.81 -9.94 -6.48
N HIS A 87 -6.79 -9.60 -5.66
CA HIS A 87 -6.54 -8.98 -4.36
C HIS A 87 -5.70 -9.93 -3.48
N PRO A 88 -4.58 -9.46 -2.89
CA PRO A 88 -3.64 -10.36 -2.21
C PRO A 88 -4.20 -10.97 -0.92
N SER A 89 -5.16 -10.33 -0.27
CA SER A 89 -5.68 -10.73 1.05
C SER A 89 -7.20 -10.70 1.15
N GLY A 90 -7.87 -9.99 0.25
CA GLY A 90 -9.32 -9.80 0.28
C GLY A 90 -10.06 -11.03 -0.24
N ILE A 91 -11.03 -11.50 0.54
CA ILE A 91 -11.98 -12.55 0.18
C ILE A 91 -13.39 -12.00 0.35
N ALA A 92 -14.22 -12.18 -0.66
CA ALA A 92 -15.64 -11.90 -0.57
C ALA A 92 -16.38 -13.11 0.06
N ILE A 93 -17.24 -12.84 1.01
CA ILE A 93 -18.10 -13.85 1.68
C ILE A 93 -19.55 -13.40 1.54
N SER A 94 -20.42 -14.33 1.14
CA SER A 94 -21.85 -14.10 0.97
C SER A 94 -22.70 -15.10 1.72
N PHE A 95 -23.92 -14.72 2.08
CA PHE A 95 -24.94 -15.62 2.61
C PHE A 95 -25.57 -16.47 1.51
N TYR A 96 -25.50 -16.04 0.26
CA TYR A 96 -26.04 -16.70 -0.94
C TYR A 96 -24.92 -17.21 -1.81
N ASP A 97 -25.25 -17.96 -2.85
CA ASP A 97 -24.27 -18.37 -3.84
C ASP A 97 -23.73 -17.15 -4.58
N ILE A 98 -22.42 -17.02 -4.65
CA ILE A 98 -21.78 -15.78 -5.13
C ILE A 98 -22.06 -15.53 -6.61
N GLU A 99 -22.25 -16.60 -7.39
CA GLU A 99 -22.60 -16.53 -8.81
C GLU A 99 -24.01 -15.98 -9.07
N GLU A 100 -24.88 -16.03 -8.06
CA GLU A 100 -26.22 -15.41 -8.12
C GLU A 100 -26.18 -13.91 -7.85
N ILE A 101 -25.13 -13.43 -7.20
CA ILE A 101 -24.98 -12.02 -6.76
C ILE A 101 -24.17 -11.21 -7.73
N MET A 102 -23.08 -11.80 -8.27
CA MET A 102 -22.18 -11.12 -9.17
C MET A 102 -21.59 -12.06 -10.24
N PRO A 103 -21.23 -11.52 -11.42
CA PRO A 103 -20.53 -12.29 -12.42
C PRO A 103 -19.12 -12.68 -11.93
N MET A 104 -18.68 -13.85 -12.37
CA MET A 104 -17.39 -14.41 -12.05
C MET A 104 -16.53 -14.54 -13.30
N GLN A 105 -15.20 -14.51 -13.13
CA GLN A 105 -14.26 -14.75 -14.21
C GLN A 105 -13.12 -15.67 -13.75
N LYS A 106 -12.48 -16.36 -14.68
CA LYS A 106 -11.30 -17.16 -14.43
C LYS A 106 -10.04 -16.36 -14.69
N THR A 107 -9.06 -16.49 -13.81
CA THR A 107 -7.70 -16.01 -14.05
C THR A 107 -6.97 -16.94 -15.03
N ASN A 108 -5.81 -16.52 -15.52
CA ASN A 108 -4.95 -17.37 -16.36
C ASN A 108 -4.51 -18.65 -15.64
N ASP A 109 -4.40 -18.59 -14.30
CA ASP A 109 -4.03 -19.73 -13.45
C ASP A 109 -5.23 -20.65 -13.14
N GLY A 110 -6.42 -20.31 -13.64
CA GLY A 110 -7.66 -21.09 -13.45
C GLY A 110 -8.45 -20.76 -12.19
N ASP A 111 -7.99 -19.85 -11.35
CA ASP A 111 -8.72 -19.38 -10.17
C ASP A 111 -10.01 -18.65 -10.57
N LEU A 112 -11.09 -18.94 -9.86
CA LEU A 112 -12.36 -18.21 -9.99
C LEU A 112 -12.34 -16.96 -9.09
N ILE A 113 -12.51 -15.79 -9.71
CA ILE A 113 -12.52 -14.50 -9.01
C ILE A 113 -13.75 -13.68 -9.40
N SER A 114 -14.10 -12.66 -8.60
CA SER A 114 -15.16 -11.72 -8.98
C SER A 114 -14.81 -11.04 -10.31
N ALA A 115 -15.82 -10.75 -11.14
CA ALA A 115 -15.66 -9.88 -12.32
C ALA A 115 -15.84 -8.39 -11.98
N TYR A 116 -16.31 -8.09 -10.78
CA TYR A 116 -16.40 -6.74 -10.24
C TYR A 116 -15.15 -6.40 -9.41
N ASP A 117 -14.81 -5.11 -9.35
CA ASP A 117 -13.71 -4.62 -8.51
C ASP A 117 -14.06 -4.64 -7.01
N MET A 118 -13.07 -4.35 -6.18
CA MET A 118 -13.24 -4.44 -4.73
C MET A 118 -14.31 -3.49 -4.15
N ASN A 119 -14.62 -2.36 -4.81
CA ASN A 119 -15.60 -1.40 -4.32
C ASN A 119 -17.02 -1.90 -4.57
N ASP A 120 -17.24 -2.42 -5.78
CA ASP A 120 -18.51 -3.02 -6.15
C ASP A 120 -18.79 -4.30 -5.35
N VAL A 121 -17.77 -5.15 -5.18
CA VAL A 121 -17.83 -6.36 -4.35
C VAL A 121 -18.19 -6.02 -2.91
N ALA A 122 -17.58 -4.98 -2.32
CA ALA A 122 -17.85 -4.57 -0.94
C ALA A 122 -19.28 -4.03 -0.73
N SER A 123 -19.94 -3.55 -1.79
CA SER A 123 -21.34 -3.13 -1.72
C SER A 123 -22.35 -4.28 -1.81
N LEU A 124 -21.94 -5.41 -2.39
CA LEU A 124 -22.79 -6.58 -2.62
C LEU A 124 -22.58 -7.69 -1.58
N THR A 125 -21.39 -7.76 -1.00
CA THR A 125 -20.96 -8.84 -0.11
C THR A 125 -20.17 -8.29 1.09
N VAL A 126 -19.80 -9.19 2.01
CA VAL A 126 -18.86 -8.82 3.07
C VAL A 126 -17.43 -9.15 2.61
N LYS A 127 -16.57 -8.12 2.55
CA LYS A 127 -15.16 -8.27 2.24
C LYS A 127 -14.36 -8.48 3.53
N PHE A 128 -13.63 -9.58 3.61
CA PHE A 128 -12.67 -9.86 4.67
C PHE A 128 -11.25 -9.77 4.13
N ASP A 129 -10.38 -9.06 4.85
CA ASP A 129 -8.95 -9.01 4.56
C ASP A 129 -8.20 -9.93 5.54
N ILE A 130 -7.64 -11.03 5.02
CA ILE A 130 -6.85 -11.98 5.80
C ILE A 130 -5.38 -11.68 5.55
N LEU A 131 -4.77 -10.99 6.52
CA LEU A 131 -3.36 -10.57 6.43
C LEU A 131 -2.51 -11.36 7.42
N GLY A 132 -1.48 -12.04 6.88
CA GLY A 132 -0.44 -12.64 7.69
C GLY A 132 0.64 -11.60 8.08
N LEU A 133 1.16 -11.72 9.28
CA LEU A 133 2.26 -10.88 9.78
C LEU A 133 3.52 -11.72 9.97
N ARG A 134 4.57 -11.43 9.21
CA ARG A 134 5.88 -12.10 9.36
C ARG A 134 6.46 -11.94 10.76
N THR A 135 6.31 -10.74 11.36
CA THR A 135 6.79 -10.47 12.73
C THR A 135 6.10 -11.38 13.74
N LEU A 136 4.80 -11.65 13.57
CA LEU A 136 4.08 -12.57 14.44
C LEU A 136 4.61 -14.01 14.31
N SER A 137 5.01 -14.44 13.12
CA SER A 137 5.65 -15.75 12.91
C SER A 137 6.98 -15.81 13.66
N VAL A 138 7.80 -14.76 13.60
CA VAL A 138 9.07 -14.68 14.36
C VAL A 138 8.82 -14.79 15.86
N VAL A 139 7.83 -14.05 16.38
CA VAL A 139 7.46 -14.13 17.81
C VAL A 139 7.00 -15.54 18.17
N SER A 140 6.12 -16.14 17.36
CA SER A 140 5.64 -17.51 17.58
C SER A 140 6.77 -18.54 17.61
N ASP A 141 7.70 -18.44 16.68
CA ASP A 141 8.84 -19.37 16.61
C ASP A 141 9.81 -19.17 17.78
N THR A 142 10.02 -17.94 18.23
CA THR A 142 10.79 -17.63 19.44
C THR A 142 10.13 -18.22 20.68
N CYS A 143 8.82 -18.04 20.85
CA CYS A 143 8.07 -18.61 21.96
C CYS A 143 8.18 -20.15 21.99
N LYS A 144 8.07 -20.80 20.83
CA LYS A 144 8.27 -22.26 20.73
C LYS A 144 9.67 -22.69 21.18
N GLN A 145 10.70 -21.95 20.79
CA GLN A 145 12.09 -22.26 21.19
C GLN A 145 12.30 -22.08 22.72
N LEU A 146 11.61 -21.13 23.32
CA LEU A 146 11.66 -20.85 24.74
C LEU A 146 10.71 -21.73 25.57
N GLY A 147 9.81 -22.50 24.92
CA GLY A 147 8.82 -23.31 25.60
C GLY A 147 7.72 -22.53 26.32
N ILE A 148 7.43 -21.31 25.85
CA ILE A 148 6.37 -20.43 26.40
C ILE A 148 5.24 -20.23 25.38
N ASN A 149 4.04 -19.87 25.84
CA ASN A 149 2.97 -19.46 24.95
C ASN A 149 3.03 -17.97 24.71
N ILE A 150 2.62 -17.53 23.51
CA ILE A 150 2.56 -16.11 23.16
C ILE A 150 1.59 -15.33 24.09
N GLU A 151 0.54 -15.99 24.58
CA GLU A 151 -0.47 -15.44 25.49
C GLU A 151 0.07 -15.21 26.91
N ASP A 152 1.18 -15.87 27.28
CA ASP A 152 1.82 -15.72 28.58
C ASP A 152 2.77 -14.50 28.64
N ILE A 153 2.95 -13.80 27.50
CA ILE A 153 3.81 -12.60 27.45
C ILE A 153 3.06 -11.42 28.07
N ASP A 154 3.57 -10.95 29.21
CA ASP A 154 3.03 -9.74 29.85
C ASP A 154 3.48 -8.49 29.08
N VAL A 155 2.57 -7.91 28.31
CA VAL A 155 2.78 -6.66 27.56
C VAL A 155 2.58 -5.41 28.43
N GLY A 156 2.17 -5.56 29.68
CA GLY A 156 1.91 -4.47 30.62
C GLY A 156 3.14 -4.03 31.45
N LEU A 157 4.28 -4.74 31.33
CA LEU A 157 5.47 -4.44 32.10
C LEU A 157 6.01 -3.04 31.82
N PRO A 158 6.13 -2.13 32.84
CA PRO A 158 6.60 -0.77 32.65
C PRO A 158 7.98 -0.66 32.01
N ASP A 159 8.88 -1.58 32.35
CA ASP A 159 10.25 -1.61 31.85
C ASP A 159 10.33 -1.71 30.32
N ILE A 160 9.33 -2.36 29.69
CA ILE A 160 9.25 -2.48 28.23
C ILE A 160 9.16 -1.07 27.61
N TYR A 161 8.31 -0.22 28.18
CA TYR A 161 8.03 1.13 27.66
C TYR A 161 9.12 2.13 28.05
N GLU A 162 9.72 2.00 29.24
CA GLU A 162 10.84 2.84 29.66
C GLU A 162 12.05 2.69 28.74
N ASN A 163 12.28 1.51 28.22
CA ASN A 163 13.35 1.22 27.28
C ASN A 163 13.25 1.96 25.95
N PHE A 164 12.07 2.43 25.52
CA PHE A 164 11.95 3.25 24.32
C PHE A 164 12.81 4.53 24.36
N LYS A 165 13.11 5.05 25.54
CA LYS A 165 13.97 6.22 25.71
C LYS A 165 15.41 5.95 25.27
N PHE A 166 15.89 4.72 25.45
CA PHE A 166 17.28 4.31 25.21
C PHE A 166 17.52 3.72 23.82
N ILE A 167 16.45 3.36 23.09
CA ILE A 167 16.57 2.81 21.74
C ILE A 167 17.08 3.92 20.81
N GLU A 168 18.24 3.72 20.20
CA GLU A 168 18.84 4.66 19.23
C GLU A 168 18.39 4.34 17.80
N ALA A 169 18.24 3.06 17.48
CA ALA A 169 17.82 2.59 16.17
C ALA A 169 16.57 1.67 16.28
N PRO A 170 15.49 1.97 15.52
CA PRO A 170 14.22 1.24 15.67
C PRO A 170 14.17 -0.10 14.94
N LYS A 171 15.31 -0.73 14.63
CA LYS A 171 15.38 -2.00 13.91
C LYS A 171 14.66 -3.10 14.69
N GLY A 172 13.72 -3.79 14.01
CA GLY A 172 12.94 -4.87 14.61
C GLY A 172 11.69 -4.40 15.36
N LEU A 173 11.46 -3.09 15.50
CA LEU A 173 10.26 -2.55 16.13
C LEU A 173 9.13 -2.41 15.08
N PHE A 174 8.31 -3.43 14.98
CA PHE A 174 7.24 -3.49 13.99
C PHE A 174 6.37 -2.21 13.98
N GLN A 175 6.10 -1.66 12.79
CA GLN A 175 5.38 -0.42 12.52
C GLN A 175 6.04 0.88 13.04
N ILE A 176 7.12 0.79 13.82
CA ILE A 176 7.84 1.95 14.36
C ILE A 176 9.22 2.11 13.68
N GLU A 177 9.62 1.17 12.83
CA GLU A 177 10.93 1.16 12.15
C GLU A 177 11.18 2.35 11.22
N ALA A 178 10.13 2.98 10.68
CA ALA A 178 10.30 4.16 9.84
C ALA A 178 10.72 5.37 10.69
N ASP A 179 11.68 6.15 10.19
CA ASP A 179 12.24 7.31 10.91
C ASP A 179 11.17 8.30 11.40
N THR A 180 10.13 8.53 10.60
CA THR A 180 9.00 9.40 10.97
C THR A 180 8.23 8.85 12.16
N ASN A 181 7.90 7.56 12.13
CA ASN A 181 7.14 6.90 13.19
C ASN A 181 7.97 6.81 14.48
N PHE A 182 9.26 6.52 14.34
CA PHE A 182 10.16 6.47 15.49
C PHE A 182 10.36 7.84 16.14
N LYS A 183 10.45 8.92 15.35
CA LYS A 183 10.48 10.30 15.89
C LYS A 183 9.22 10.66 16.67
N VAL A 184 8.05 10.22 16.21
CA VAL A 184 6.78 10.39 16.92
C VAL A 184 6.81 9.59 18.24
N CYS A 185 7.25 8.32 18.19
CA CYS A 185 7.40 7.47 19.36
C CYS A 185 8.33 8.10 20.41
N LYS A 186 9.48 8.61 19.99
CA LYS A 186 10.44 9.31 20.89
C LYS A 186 9.84 10.57 21.53
N LYS A 187 9.03 11.32 20.81
CA LYS A 187 8.39 12.54 21.33
C LYS A 187 7.29 12.24 22.35
N ILE A 188 6.48 11.22 22.10
CA ILE A 188 5.37 10.84 22.97
C ILE A 188 5.91 10.06 24.19
N ALA A 189 6.97 9.26 24.02
CA ALA A 189 7.56 8.40 25.05
C ALA A 189 6.48 7.54 25.75
N PRO A 190 5.83 6.60 25.02
CA PRO A 190 4.70 5.83 25.53
C PRO A 190 5.07 5.05 26.80
N LYS A 191 4.14 4.98 27.75
CA LYS A 191 4.33 4.32 29.05
C LYS A 191 3.51 3.03 29.19
N ASN A 192 2.66 2.75 28.23
CA ASN A 192 1.78 1.58 28.20
C ASN A 192 1.37 1.24 26.76
N LEU A 193 0.67 0.12 26.60
CA LEU A 193 0.23 -0.35 25.29
C LEU A 193 -0.76 0.61 24.60
N GLU A 194 -1.62 1.28 25.37
CA GLU A 194 -2.61 2.22 24.82
C GLU A 194 -1.90 3.44 24.21
N GLU A 195 -0.94 4.00 24.93
CA GLU A 195 -0.13 5.12 24.43
C GLU A 195 0.72 4.70 23.23
N LEU A 196 1.26 3.49 23.22
CA LEU A 196 2.00 2.94 22.07
C LEU A 196 1.07 2.76 20.85
N SER A 197 -0.17 2.31 21.06
CA SER A 197 -1.18 2.22 20.01
C SER A 197 -1.52 3.60 19.44
N ALA A 198 -1.63 4.62 20.31
CA ALA A 198 -1.82 6.01 19.89
C ALA A 198 -0.64 6.54 19.05
N VAL A 199 0.60 6.21 19.41
CA VAL A 199 1.80 6.54 18.61
C VAL A 199 1.66 5.99 17.18
N VAL A 200 1.28 4.72 17.03
CA VAL A 200 1.13 4.08 15.72
C VAL A 200 -0.01 4.72 14.91
N ALA A 201 -1.08 5.13 15.57
CA ALA A 201 -2.21 5.81 14.92
C ALA A 201 -1.85 7.22 14.43
N ILE A 202 -1.12 8.00 15.25
CA ILE A 202 -0.71 9.37 14.92
C ILE A 202 0.37 9.40 13.82
N ALA A 203 1.22 8.38 13.80
CA ALA A 203 2.34 8.29 12.84
C ALA A 203 1.94 7.84 11.42
N ARG A 204 0.68 7.45 11.19
CA ARG A 204 0.10 7.11 9.89
C ARG A 204 -0.33 8.34 9.13
#